data_5c3507521b0bae6c695ceeea30ef2e8a
#
_entry.id   5c3507521b0bae6c695ceeea30ef2e8a
#
_cell.length_a   1.000
_cell.length_b   1.000
_cell.length_c   1.000
_cell.angle_alpha   90.00
_cell.angle_beta   90.00
_cell.angle_gamma   90.00
#
_symmetry.space_group_name_H-M   'P 1'
#
loop_
_entity.id
_entity.type
_entity.pdbx_description
1 polymer ?
#
loop_
_entity_poly.entity_id
_entity_poly.type
_entity_poly.pdbx_seq_one_letter_code
_entity_poly.pdbx_strand_id
1 'polypeptide(L)'
;MIENKKIFYENSIVVGAVINNGSAIIVNEFLDELCFLAETAGGKVLRRFIQKLEKPNPKTFIGSGKIQEIQFFIKNNDISSVIFDDELSPSQQLNLEKIFRCKIIDRTGLILDIFAQRAKTSYAKTQVQLAQYEYLMPRLKGLWTHLERQKGGIGMRGPGETEIETDRRIVRDKVSLLKKKLSTIDKQMSVQRGNRGKLVRVALVGYTNVGKSTIMNQISKSKVFAEDKLFATLDTTVRKVVIENLPFLLSDTVGFIRKLPRQLIESFKSTLSEIEESDILLHIVDVSHPNYQQHIDSVDVILNEINCGDKETIIVFNKVDKLKNMPLKNSKTKIYISAIEKLNFDFLKNTLYEKVSKIHEKRFPYNNYLYPKIES
;
A
#
# COMPACT_ATOMS: atom_id res chain seq x y z
N MET A 1 -24.13 4.84 -28.02
CA MET A 1 -22.73 4.93 -28.45
C MET A 1 -21.86 4.95 -27.21
N ILE A 2 -21.14 3.87 -26.93
CA ILE A 2 -20.16 3.81 -25.83
C ILE A 2 -18.89 4.45 -26.41
N GLU A 3 -18.62 5.69 -26.01
CA GLU A 3 -17.34 6.33 -26.35
C GLU A 3 -16.23 5.50 -25.70
N ASN A 4 -15.43 4.84 -26.52
CA ASN A 4 -14.13 4.30 -26.14
C ASN A 4 -13.25 5.47 -25.72
N LYS A 5 -13.24 5.81 -24.42
CA LYS A 5 -12.21 6.67 -23.86
C LYS A 5 -10.86 6.04 -24.16
N LYS A 6 -10.13 6.57 -25.14
CA LYS A 6 -8.72 6.24 -25.35
C LYS A 6 -8.01 6.50 -24.02
N ILE A 7 -7.59 5.44 -23.38
CA ILE A 7 -6.72 5.51 -22.20
C ILE A 7 -5.39 6.04 -22.73
N PHE A 8 -5.13 7.32 -22.54
CA PHE A 8 -3.80 7.89 -22.80
C PHE A 8 -2.87 7.43 -21.67
N TYR A 9 -1.99 6.50 -21.99
CA TYR A 9 -0.92 6.11 -21.09
C TYR A 9 0.17 7.18 -21.13
N GLU A 10 0.51 7.77 -19.99
CA GLU A 10 1.66 8.65 -19.87
C GLU A 10 2.95 7.83 -19.92
N ASN A 11 3.81 8.10 -20.90
CA ASN A 11 5.10 7.46 -20.99
C ASN A 11 6.00 7.88 -19.84
N SER A 12 6.55 6.91 -19.14
CA SER A 12 7.37 7.11 -17.96
C SER A 12 8.70 6.34 -18.09
N ILE A 13 9.68 6.78 -17.32
CA ILE A 13 10.90 6.01 -17.05
C ILE A 13 11.06 5.83 -15.55
N VAL A 14 11.71 4.74 -15.15
CA VAL A 14 11.98 4.48 -13.74
C VAL A 14 13.47 4.53 -13.44
N VAL A 15 13.81 5.04 -12.26
CA VAL A 15 15.21 5.24 -11.82
C VAL A 15 15.39 4.59 -10.45
N GLY A 16 16.42 3.74 -10.34
CA GLY A 16 16.84 3.11 -9.09
C GLY A 16 18.31 3.34 -8.79
N ALA A 17 18.65 3.39 -7.52
CA ALA A 17 20.03 3.50 -7.06
C ALA A 17 20.47 2.26 -6.29
N VAL A 18 21.66 1.74 -6.60
CA VAL A 18 22.35 0.72 -5.80
C VAL A 18 23.28 1.44 -4.85
N ILE A 19 22.93 1.50 -3.57
CA ILE A 19 23.70 2.22 -2.54
C ILE A 19 24.52 1.23 -1.73
N ASN A 20 25.75 1.60 -1.35
CA ASN A 20 26.62 0.87 -0.42
C ASN A 20 26.79 -0.62 -0.76
N ASN A 21 27.38 -0.95 -1.92
CA ASN A 21 27.62 -2.33 -2.36
C ASN A 21 26.37 -3.25 -2.36
N GLY A 22 25.18 -2.68 -2.40
CA GLY A 22 23.94 -3.42 -2.58
C GLY A 22 23.96 -4.27 -3.86
N SER A 23 23.12 -5.30 -3.91
CA SER A 23 22.99 -6.16 -5.08
C SER A 23 22.16 -5.46 -6.17
N ALA A 24 22.72 -5.39 -7.39
CA ALA A 24 21.98 -4.90 -8.55
C ALA A 24 20.75 -5.78 -8.89
N ILE A 25 20.79 -7.07 -8.53
CA ILE A 25 19.69 -8.01 -8.72
C ILE A 25 18.49 -7.56 -7.87
N ILE A 26 18.72 -7.24 -6.60
CA ILE A 26 17.69 -6.77 -5.68
C ILE A 26 17.09 -5.44 -6.15
N VAL A 27 17.91 -4.52 -6.67
CA VAL A 27 17.41 -3.25 -7.21
C VAL A 27 16.57 -3.44 -8.47
N ASN A 28 16.91 -4.41 -9.33
CA ASN A 28 16.06 -4.75 -10.48
C ASN A 28 14.70 -5.24 -10.07
N GLU A 29 14.58 -6.08 -9.06
CA GLU A 29 13.31 -6.53 -8.50
C GLU A 29 12.50 -5.37 -7.90
N PHE A 30 13.19 -4.43 -7.25
CA PHE A 30 12.55 -3.21 -6.76
C PHE A 30 12.00 -2.35 -7.90
N LEU A 31 12.71 -2.31 -9.02
CA LEU A 31 12.24 -1.64 -10.22
C LEU A 31 11.11 -2.41 -10.93
N ASP A 32 11.06 -3.76 -10.82
CA ASP A 32 9.92 -4.54 -11.31
C ASP A 32 8.64 -4.13 -10.55
N GLU A 33 8.72 -4.05 -9.22
CA GLU A 33 7.61 -3.58 -8.40
C GLU A 33 7.24 -2.12 -8.71
N LEU A 34 8.22 -1.24 -8.92
CA LEU A 34 7.98 0.16 -9.28
C LEU A 34 7.32 0.30 -10.66
N CYS A 35 7.72 -0.53 -11.64
CA CYS A 35 7.05 -0.58 -12.94
C CYS A 35 5.58 -0.98 -12.79
N PHE A 36 5.30 -2.00 -11.97
CA PHE A 36 3.92 -2.43 -11.74
C PHE A 36 3.09 -1.38 -10.98
N LEU A 37 3.72 -0.60 -10.09
CA LEU A 37 3.08 0.58 -9.47
C LEU A 37 2.75 1.64 -10.54
N ALA A 38 3.70 1.96 -11.42
CA ALA A 38 3.50 2.94 -12.47
C ALA A 38 2.36 2.53 -13.43
N GLU A 39 2.31 1.26 -13.83
CA GLU A 39 1.23 0.69 -14.65
C GLU A 39 -0.13 0.74 -13.91
N THR A 40 -0.13 0.46 -12.61
CA THR A 40 -1.33 0.57 -11.77
C THR A 40 -1.86 2.01 -11.72
N ALA A 41 -0.97 3.00 -11.76
CA ALA A 41 -1.31 4.42 -11.82
C ALA A 41 -1.74 4.89 -13.22
N GLY A 42 -1.62 4.04 -14.26
CA GLY A 42 -1.97 4.36 -15.65
C GLY A 42 -0.78 4.87 -16.47
N GLY A 43 0.46 4.70 -15.98
CA GLY A 43 1.68 4.99 -16.72
C GLY A 43 2.16 3.80 -17.56
N LYS A 44 2.96 4.09 -18.59
CA LYS A 44 3.68 3.08 -19.37
C LYS A 44 5.18 3.29 -19.20
N VAL A 45 5.87 2.32 -18.61
CA VAL A 45 7.32 2.40 -18.40
C VAL A 45 8.06 1.98 -19.67
N LEU A 46 8.81 2.91 -20.27
CA LEU A 46 9.57 2.66 -21.49
C LEU A 46 11.00 2.18 -21.22
N ARG A 47 11.62 2.66 -20.14
CA ARG A 47 13.01 2.30 -19.82
C ARG A 47 13.28 2.37 -18.32
N ARG A 48 14.24 1.55 -17.87
CA ARG A 48 14.77 1.52 -16.51
C ARG A 48 16.20 2.06 -16.51
N PHE A 49 16.53 2.86 -15.52
CA PHE A 49 17.87 3.39 -15.30
C PHE A 49 18.33 2.99 -13.91
N ILE A 50 19.53 2.43 -13.82
CA ILE A 50 20.15 2.05 -12.56
C ILE A 50 21.52 2.74 -12.47
N GLN A 51 21.84 3.22 -11.27
CA GLN A 51 23.16 3.76 -10.97
C GLN A 51 23.68 3.19 -9.66
N LYS A 52 24.97 2.79 -9.66
CA LYS A 52 25.69 2.49 -8.42
C LYS A 52 26.21 3.78 -7.82
N LEU A 53 25.96 3.97 -6.54
CA LEU A 53 26.35 5.15 -5.78
C LEU A 53 26.87 4.71 -4.40
N GLU A 54 27.94 5.34 -3.94
CA GLU A 54 28.34 5.20 -2.53
C GLU A 54 27.35 5.96 -1.63
N LYS A 55 27.00 7.18 -2.03
CA LYS A 55 26.00 8.03 -1.36
C LYS A 55 25.16 8.77 -2.39
N PRO A 56 23.86 9.00 -2.13
CA PRO A 56 23.02 9.83 -2.98
C PRO A 56 23.55 11.25 -3.09
N ASN A 57 23.46 11.82 -4.30
CA ASN A 57 23.84 13.21 -4.52
C ASN A 57 22.86 14.14 -3.78
N PRO A 58 23.35 15.10 -2.94
CA PRO A 58 22.48 16.00 -2.19
C PRO A 58 21.58 16.88 -3.07
N LYS A 59 22.02 17.21 -4.30
CA LYS A 59 21.29 18.10 -5.21
C LYS A 59 20.34 17.38 -6.15
N THR A 60 20.69 16.17 -6.60
CA THR A 60 20.02 15.49 -7.73
C THR A 60 19.79 14.01 -7.49
N PHE A 61 20.10 13.49 -6.31
CA PHE A 61 20.03 12.08 -5.93
C PHE A 61 20.99 11.18 -6.73
N ILE A 62 21.02 11.32 -8.06
CA ILE A 62 21.90 10.60 -9.01
C ILE A 62 23.05 11.49 -9.50
N GLY A 63 24.10 10.88 -10.02
CA GLY A 63 25.29 11.58 -10.55
C GLY A 63 25.05 12.25 -11.89
N SER A 64 25.93 13.21 -12.24
CA SER A 64 25.82 14.04 -13.46
C SER A 64 25.82 13.23 -14.75
N GLY A 65 26.66 12.20 -14.87
CA GLY A 65 26.68 11.34 -16.06
C GLY A 65 25.35 10.61 -16.30
N LYS A 66 24.71 10.11 -15.22
CA LYS A 66 23.40 9.47 -15.33
C LYS A 66 22.30 10.48 -15.68
N ILE A 67 22.40 11.71 -15.17
CA ILE A 67 21.50 12.81 -15.55
C ILE A 67 21.58 13.06 -17.06
N GLN A 68 22.79 13.15 -17.64
CA GLN A 68 22.97 13.38 -19.07
C GLN A 68 22.37 12.22 -19.90
N GLU A 69 22.61 10.97 -19.48
CA GLU A 69 22.03 9.78 -20.12
C GLU A 69 20.50 9.84 -20.15
N ILE A 70 19.87 10.12 -18.99
CA ILE A 70 18.41 10.24 -18.87
C ILE A 70 17.89 11.42 -19.70
N GLN A 71 18.56 12.57 -19.64
CA GLN A 71 18.17 13.76 -20.38
C GLN A 71 18.21 13.54 -21.91
N PHE A 72 19.21 12.82 -22.39
CA PHE A 72 19.30 12.40 -23.79
C PHE A 72 18.14 11.50 -24.18
N PHE A 73 17.79 10.54 -23.31
CA PHE A 73 16.67 9.63 -23.56
C PHE A 73 15.33 10.39 -23.59
N ILE A 74 15.11 11.30 -22.65
CA ILE A 74 13.88 12.13 -22.59
C ILE A 74 13.71 12.96 -23.87
N LYS A 75 14.80 13.57 -24.39
CA LYS A 75 14.75 14.37 -25.61
C LYS A 75 14.37 13.59 -26.86
N ASN A 76 14.73 12.29 -26.90
CA ASN A 76 14.49 11.43 -28.06
C ASN A 76 13.20 10.62 -27.97
N ASN A 77 12.50 10.68 -26.83
CA ASN A 77 11.26 9.96 -26.59
C ASN A 77 10.27 10.91 -25.89
N ASP A 78 9.00 10.72 -26.15
CA ASP A 78 7.95 11.49 -25.51
C ASP A 78 7.73 10.98 -24.07
N ILE A 79 8.53 11.48 -23.12
CA ILE A 79 8.51 11.11 -21.72
C ILE A 79 7.81 12.19 -20.90
N SER A 80 6.70 11.83 -20.30
CA SER A 80 5.89 12.71 -19.44
C SER A 80 6.39 12.76 -18.00
N SER A 81 6.96 11.64 -17.50
CA SER A 81 7.40 11.57 -16.11
C SER A 81 8.62 10.66 -15.89
N VAL A 82 9.41 11.01 -14.86
CA VAL A 82 10.52 10.20 -14.33
C VAL A 82 10.18 9.78 -12.89
N ILE A 83 10.18 8.49 -12.63
CA ILE A 83 9.77 7.90 -11.36
C ILE A 83 10.99 7.32 -10.64
N PHE A 84 11.25 7.79 -9.43
CA PHE A 84 12.36 7.31 -8.59
C PHE A 84 11.85 6.28 -7.57
N ASP A 85 12.61 5.18 -7.36
CA ASP A 85 12.29 4.16 -6.36
C ASP A 85 12.54 4.62 -4.92
N ASP A 86 13.40 5.60 -4.76
CA ASP A 86 13.72 6.19 -3.47
C ASP A 86 12.99 7.51 -3.27
N GLU A 87 12.74 7.87 -2.00
CA GLU A 87 12.16 9.15 -1.65
C GLU A 87 13.14 10.29 -1.96
N LEU A 88 12.67 11.31 -2.64
CA LEU A 88 13.43 12.50 -2.98
C LEU A 88 13.20 13.62 -1.96
N SER A 89 14.27 14.32 -1.59
CA SER A 89 14.09 15.58 -0.88
C SER A 89 13.40 16.62 -1.78
N PRO A 90 12.70 17.61 -1.20
CA PRO A 90 12.05 18.67 -1.99
C PRO A 90 13.00 19.41 -2.92
N SER A 91 14.25 19.62 -2.50
CA SER A 91 15.28 20.28 -3.32
C SER A 91 15.78 19.39 -4.47
N GLN A 92 15.94 18.08 -4.22
CA GLN A 92 16.30 17.12 -5.29
C GLN A 92 15.23 17.05 -6.36
N GLN A 93 13.96 16.93 -5.96
CA GLN A 93 12.83 16.88 -6.89
C GLN A 93 12.80 18.13 -7.76
N LEU A 94 12.85 19.32 -7.16
CA LEU A 94 12.85 20.59 -7.87
C LEU A 94 14.01 20.73 -8.87
N ASN A 95 15.23 20.34 -8.45
CA ASN A 95 16.39 20.44 -9.33
C ASN A 95 16.25 19.47 -10.52
N LEU A 96 15.75 18.27 -10.31
CA LEU A 96 15.51 17.29 -11.37
C LEU A 96 14.40 17.76 -12.33
N GLU A 97 13.32 18.36 -11.85
CA GLU A 97 12.28 18.96 -12.68
C GLU A 97 12.82 20.07 -13.60
N LYS A 98 13.70 20.93 -13.07
CA LYS A 98 14.37 21.97 -13.87
C LYS A 98 15.29 21.40 -14.94
N ILE A 99 15.98 20.29 -14.64
CA ILE A 99 16.93 19.65 -15.55
C ILE A 99 16.18 18.86 -16.63
N PHE A 100 15.22 18.03 -16.25
CA PHE A 100 14.53 17.12 -17.17
C PHE A 100 13.36 17.76 -17.89
N ARG A 101 12.79 18.83 -17.34
CA ARG A 101 11.61 19.54 -17.85
C ARG A 101 10.38 18.65 -18.02
N CYS A 102 10.26 17.65 -17.17
CA CYS A 102 9.11 16.75 -17.08
C CYS A 102 8.76 16.51 -15.61
N LYS A 103 7.64 15.85 -15.34
CA LYS A 103 7.17 15.54 -13.97
C LYS A 103 8.15 14.57 -13.30
N ILE A 104 8.60 14.90 -12.10
CA ILE A 104 9.41 14.03 -11.26
C ILE A 104 8.54 13.51 -10.12
N ILE A 105 8.48 12.19 -10.01
CA ILE A 105 7.68 11.51 -9.00
C ILE A 105 8.62 10.58 -8.23
N ASP A 106 8.55 10.57 -6.92
CA ASP A 106 9.18 9.53 -6.12
C ASP A 106 8.18 8.42 -5.78
N ARG A 107 8.67 7.32 -5.23
CA ARG A 107 7.85 6.17 -4.84
C ARG A 107 6.69 6.57 -3.92
N THR A 108 6.94 7.46 -2.97
CA THR A 108 5.93 7.98 -2.04
C THR A 108 4.81 8.71 -2.79
N GLY A 109 5.16 9.63 -3.68
CA GLY A 109 4.20 10.36 -4.51
C GLY A 109 3.37 9.43 -5.40
N LEU A 110 4.01 8.43 -6.01
CA LEU A 110 3.31 7.44 -6.85
C LEU A 110 2.30 6.61 -6.06
N ILE A 111 2.66 6.13 -4.87
CA ILE A 111 1.75 5.38 -3.99
C ILE A 111 0.56 6.26 -3.57
N LEU A 112 0.81 7.54 -3.23
CA LEU A 112 -0.24 8.49 -2.88
C LEU A 112 -1.21 8.74 -4.05
N ASP A 113 -0.71 8.83 -5.28
CA ASP A 113 -1.54 8.98 -6.48
C ASP A 113 -2.42 7.75 -6.72
N ILE A 114 -1.87 6.53 -6.58
CA ILE A 114 -2.64 5.27 -6.67
C ILE A 114 -3.75 5.25 -5.61
N PHE A 115 -3.43 5.63 -4.38
CA PHE A 115 -4.39 5.64 -3.29
C PHE A 115 -5.50 6.68 -3.51
N ALA A 116 -5.17 7.85 -4.05
CA ALA A 116 -6.17 8.87 -4.40
C ALA A 116 -7.16 8.37 -5.46
N GLN A 117 -6.69 7.60 -6.44
CA GLN A 117 -7.55 7.00 -7.47
C GLN A 117 -8.43 5.87 -6.91
N ARG A 118 -7.94 5.12 -5.91
CA ARG A 118 -8.60 3.93 -5.36
C ARG A 118 -9.53 4.21 -4.18
N ALA A 119 -9.35 5.30 -3.47
CA ALA A 119 -10.17 5.68 -2.31
C ALA A 119 -11.63 5.89 -2.72
N LYS A 120 -12.54 5.04 -2.23
CA LYS A 120 -13.98 5.11 -2.53
C LYS A 120 -14.76 5.75 -1.39
N THR A 121 -14.48 5.35 -0.15
CA THR A 121 -15.19 5.86 1.02
C THR A 121 -14.77 7.29 1.37
N SER A 122 -15.66 8.05 2.00
CA SER A 122 -15.32 9.40 2.51
C SER A 122 -14.17 9.36 3.50
N TYR A 123 -14.07 8.27 4.26
CA TYR A 123 -13.00 8.04 5.21
C TYR A 123 -11.64 7.87 4.51
N ALA A 124 -11.52 6.89 3.61
CA ALA A 124 -10.28 6.67 2.84
C ALA A 124 -9.87 7.91 2.04
N LYS A 125 -10.81 8.62 1.40
CA LYS A 125 -10.53 9.89 0.73
C LYS A 125 -9.93 10.94 1.67
N THR A 126 -10.48 11.05 2.90
CA THR A 126 -9.97 12.01 3.89
C THR A 126 -8.56 11.64 4.37
N GLN A 127 -8.28 10.34 4.56
CA GLN A 127 -6.95 9.83 4.93
C GLN A 127 -5.92 10.10 3.84
N VAL A 128 -6.25 9.76 2.60
CA VAL A 128 -5.35 9.98 1.44
C VAL A 128 -5.09 11.47 1.24
N GLN A 129 -6.13 12.33 1.34
CA GLN A 129 -5.96 13.77 1.26
C GLN A 129 -5.02 14.29 2.34
N LEU A 130 -5.16 13.81 3.58
CA LEU A 130 -4.26 14.20 4.67
C LEU A 130 -2.81 13.84 4.33
N ALA A 131 -2.56 12.59 3.94
CA ALA A 131 -1.22 12.13 3.57
C ALA A 131 -0.64 12.92 2.38
N GLN A 132 -1.46 13.25 1.37
CA GLN A 132 -1.04 14.09 0.23
C GLN A 132 -0.64 15.51 0.69
N TYR A 133 -1.42 16.15 1.56
CA TYR A 133 -1.07 17.47 2.07
C TYR A 133 0.18 17.45 2.94
N GLU A 134 0.38 16.41 3.77
CA GLU A 134 1.59 16.26 4.57
C GLU A 134 2.83 15.99 3.70
N TYR A 135 2.70 15.23 2.62
CA TYR A 135 3.76 15.02 1.64
C TYR A 135 4.10 16.29 0.84
N LEU A 136 3.09 17.09 0.44
CA LEU A 136 3.26 18.31 -0.33
C LEU A 136 3.81 19.46 0.50
N MET A 137 3.48 19.54 1.81
CA MET A 137 3.83 20.67 2.67
C MET A 137 5.32 21.06 2.62
N PRO A 138 6.29 20.16 2.77
CA PRO A 138 7.71 20.50 2.65
C PRO A 138 8.12 20.88 1.21
N ARG A 139 7.37 20.45 0.21
CA ARG A 139 7.62 20.66 -1.24
C ARG A 139 7.08 21.98 -1.78
N LEU A 140 6.21 22.67 -1.05
CA LEU A 140 5.64 23.96 -1.44
C LEU A 140 6.71 25.05 -1.67
N LYS A 141 7.81 25.04 -0.93
CA LYS A 141 8.93 25.99 -1.11
C LYS A 141 9.50 25.97 -2.54
N GLY A 142 9.46 24.83 -3.21
CA GLY A 142 10.08 24.65 -4.51
C GLY A 142 9.20 25.05 -5.69
N LEU A 143 7.90 25.04 -5.53
CA LEU A 143 6.95 25.32 -6.61
C LEU A 143 6.93 26.83 -7.02
N TRP A 144 7.33 27.72 -6.12
CA TRP A 144 7.22 29.18 -6.28
C TRP A 144 8.54 29.90 -6.49
N THR A 145 9.67 29.21 -6.65
CA THR A 145 11.00 29.85 -6.83
C THR A 145 11.13 30.71 -8.10
N HIS A 146 10.24 30.55 -9.07
CA HIS A 146 10.22 31.41 -10.26
C HIS A 146 9.54 32.76 -9.99
N LEU A 147 8.66 32.86 -8.99
CA LEU A 147 8.01 34.14 -8.58
C LEU A 147 8.91 34.96 -7.64
N GLU A 148 9.79 34.33 -6.88
CA GLU A 148 10.78 35.02 -6.04
C GLU A 148 11.75 35.93 -6.85
N ARG A 149 11.90 35.69 -8.16
CA ARG A 149 12.77 36.47 -9.03
C ARG A 149 12.09 37.72 -9.63
N GLN A 150 10.82 37.94 -9.42
CA GLN A 150 10.19 39.22 -9.75
C GLN A 150 10.54 40.27 -8.68
N LYS A 151 11.45 41.16 -9.03
CA LYS A 151 12.10 42.15 -8.19
C LYS A 151 11.10 42.97 -7.35
N GLY A 152 11.11 42.75 -6.04
CA GLY A 152 10.80 43.82 -5.09
C GLY A 152 12.05 44.69 -4.86
N GLY A 153 11.90 45.97 -4.69
CA GLY A 153 13.00 46.91 -4.42
C GLY A 153 13.74 46.56 -3.10
N ILE A 154 14.94 47.13 -2.92
CA ILE A 154 15.81 46.93 -1.74
C ILE A 154 14.99 47.19 -0.47
N GLY A 155 14.79 46.12 0.36
CA GLY A 155 14.10 46.18 1.66
C GLY A 155 12.61 45.87 1.68
N MET A 156 11.97 45.58 0.54
CA MET A 156 10.58 45.09 0.49
C MET A 156 10.54 43.57 0.37
N ARG A 157 9.75 42.90 1.22
CA ARG A 157 9.36 41.51 1.02
C ARG A 157 8.69 41.38 -0.34
N GLY A 158 9.23 40.54 -1.21
CA GLY A 158 8.64 40.31 -2.53
C GLY A 158 7.25 39.65 -2.42
N PRO A 159 6.33 39.86 -3.36
CA PRO A 159 4.98 39.26 -3.35
C PRO A 159 5.01 37.75 -3.27
N GLY A 160 6.09 37.08 -3.72
CA GLY A 160 6.26 35.63 -3.62
C GLY A 160 6.45 35.08 -2.19
N GLU A 161 7.07 35.83 -1.24
CA GLU A 161 7.18 35.42 0.16
C GLU A 161 5.84 35.40 0.87
N THR A 162 5.00 36.38 0.65
CA THR A 162 3.64 36.47 1.24
C THR A 162 2.71 35.42 0.67
N GLU A 163 2.84 35.06 -0.60
CA GLU A 163 2.06 34.01 -1.23
C GLU A 163 2.46 32.62 -0.70
N ILE A 164 3.75 32.32 -0.56
CA ILE A 164 4.25 31.06 0.02
C ILE A 164 3.79 30.88 1.47
N GLU A 165 3.84 31.94 2.28
CA GLU A 165 3.35 31.90 3.66
C GLU A 165 1.85 31.70 3.73
N THR A 166 1.11 32.32 2.82
CA THR A 166 -0.35 32.16 2.69
C THR A 166 -0.71 30.74 2.30
N ASP A 167 -0.06 30.19 1.28
CA ASP A 167 -0.29 28.80 0.85
C ASP A 167 0.05 27.80 1.94
N ARG A 168 1.16 28.01 2.66
CA ARG A 168 1.51 27.17 3.82
C ARG A 168 0.46 27.24 4.92
N ARG A 169 -0.10 28.41 5.18
CA ARG A 169 -1.18 28.59 6.15
C ARG A 169 -2.41 27.82 5.69
N ILE A 170 -2.83 27.99 4.44
CA ILE A 170 -3.96 27.27 3.87
C ILE A 170 -3.77 25.75 3.99
N VAL A 171 -2.57 25.24 3.65
CA VAL A 171 -2.29 23.80 3.76
C VAL A 171 -2.29 23.33 5.22
N ARG A 172 -1.73 24.10 6.17
CA ARG A 172 -1.78 23.78 7.61
C ARG A 172 -3.22 23.75 8.13
N ASP A 173 -4.04 24.73 7.75
CA ASP A 173 -5.44 24.79 8.14
C ASP A 173 -6.21 23.60 7.58
N LYS A 174 -5.92 23.22 6.33
CA LYS A 174 -6.50 22.04 5.70
C LYS A 174 -6.11 20.75 6.39
N VAL A 175 -4.82 20.58 6.73
CA VAL A 175 -4.31 19.43 7.53
C VAL A 175 -5.01 19.34 8.88
N SER A 176 -5.13 20.49 9.59
CA SER A 176 -5.82 20.55 10.88
C SER A 176 -7.31 20.15 10.75
N LEU A 177 -8.00 20.65 9.74
CA LEU A 177 -9.39 20.33 9.46
C LEU A 177 -9.56 18.82 9.16
N LEU A 178 -8.68 18.25 8.31
CA LEU A 178 -8.73 16.84 7.95
C LEU A 178 -8.46 15.95 9.17
N LYS A 179 -7.50 16.31 10.04
CA LYS A 179 -7.22 15.59 11.30
C LYS A 179 -8.44 15.61 12.23
N LYS A 180 -9.11 16.75 12.38
CA LYS A 180 -10.37 16.85 13.17
C LYS A 180 -11.46 15.96 12.58
N LYS A 181 -11.63 15.99 11.24
CA LYS A 181 -12.62 15.18 10.54
C LYS A 181 -12.36 13.68 10.74
N LEU A 182 -11.10 13.24 10.61
CA LEU A 182 -10.71 11.85 10.84
C LEU A 182 -10.99 11.43 12.29
N SER A 183 -10.61 12.22 13.29
CA SER A 183 -10.89 11.94 14.70
C SER A 183 -12.40 11.76 14.98
N THR A 184 -13.27 12.54 14.31
CA THR A 184 -14.71 12.38 14.43
C THR A 184 -15.19 11.06 13.83
N ILE A 185 -14.70 10.73 12.63
CA ILE A 185 -15.05 9.47 11.95
C ILE A 185 -14.53 8.28 12.75
N ASP A 186 -13.30 8.33 13.29
CA ASP A 186 -12.72 7.27 14.12
C ASP A 186 -13.57 6.97 15.36
N LYS A 187 -14.09 8.01 16.04
CA LYS A 187 -15.02 7.85 17.17
C LYS A 187 -16.32 7.14 16.73
N GLN A 188 -16.88 7.53 15.58
CA GLN A 188 -18.08 6.88 15.05
C GLN A 188 -17.82 5.42 14.68
N MET A 189 -16.68 5.14 14.03
CA MET A 189 -16.29 3.77 13.67
C MET A 189 -16.01 2.91 14.90
N SER A 190 -15.43 3.45 15.97
CA SER A 190 -15.19 2.72 17.23
C SER A 190 -16.51 2.27 17.89
N VAL A 191 -17.53 3.13 17.87
CA VAL A 191 -18.89 2.77 18.34
C VAL A 191 -19.51 1.68 17.47
N GLN A 192 -19.42 1.81 16.13
CA GLN A 192 -19.92 0.78 15.22
C GLN A 192 -19.20 -0.56 15.39
N ARG A 193 -17.88 -0.54 15.64
CA ARG A 193 -17.09 -1.74 15.91
C ARG A 193 -17.49 -2.40 17.23
N GLY A 194 -17.74 -1.62 18.27
CA GLY A 194 -18.28 -2.13 19.54
C GLY A 194 -19.62 -2.87 19.36
N ASN A 195 -20.47 -2.40 18.45
CA ASN A 195 -21.78 -3.01 18.14
C ASN A 195 -21.67 -4.31 17.30
N ARG A 196 -20.49 -4.66 16.74
CA ARG A 196 -20.28 -5.92 15.99
C ARG A 196 -20.26 -7.17 16.88
N GLY A 197 -20.49 -7.01 18.17
CA GLY A 197 -20.57 -8.09 19.13
C GLY A 197 -19.22 -8.71 19.50
N LYS A 198 -19.29 -9.81 20.24
CA LYS A 198 -18.13 -10.55 20.74
C LYS A 198 -17.62 -11.64 19.77
N LEU A 199 -18.02 -11.59 18.48
CA LEU A 199 -17.57 -12.56 17.49
C LEU A 199 -16.04 -12.54 17.36
N VAL A 200 -15.45 -13.71 17.10
CA VAL A 200 -14.03 -13.83 16.82
C VAL A 200 -13.72 -13.08 15.53
N ARG A 201 -12.61 -12.36 15.50
CA ARG A 201 -12.17 -11.53 14.36
C ARG A 201 -10.91 -12.10 13.75
N VAL A 202 -10.95 -12.34 12.45
CA VAL A 202 -9.82 -12.83 11.66
C VAL A 202 -9.46 -11.78 10.62
N ALA A 203 -8.22 -11.33 10.58
CA ALA A 203 -7.77 -10.37 9.60
C ALA A 203 -6.83 -11.00 8.56
N LEU A 204 -7.09 -10.74 7.27
CA LEU A 204 -6.20 -11.10 6.18
C LEU A 204 -5.10 -10.03 6.08
N VAL A 205 -3.85 -10.43 6.28
CA VAL A 205 -2.68 -9.56 6.14
C VAL A 205 -1.73 -10.15 5.11
N GLY A 206 -0.87 -9.33 4.54
CA GLY A 206 0.12 -9.78 3.57
C GLY A 206 0.42 -8.72 2.52
N TYR A 207 1.41 -9.01 1.71
CA TYR A 207 1.89 -8.11 0.67
C TYR A 207 0.79 -7.78 -0.37
N THR A 208 0.96 -6.74 -1.15
CA THR A 208 0.03 -6.42 -2.24
C THR A 208 0.00 -7.55 -3.27
N ASN A 209 -1.15 -7.79 -3.88
CA ASN A 209 -1.35 -8.77 -4.96
C ASN A 209 -1.06 -10.24 -4.60
N VAL A 210 -1.03 -10.62 -3.32
CA VAL A 210 -0.86 -12.03 -2.89
C VAL A 210 -2.16 -12.85 -2.95
N GLY A 211 -3.29 -12.20 -3.22
CA GLY A 211 -4.61 -12.85 -3.35
C GLY A 211 -5.49 -12.80 -2.11
N LYS A 212 -5.31 -11.81 -1.19
CA LYS A 212 -6.16 -11.63 0.01
C LYS A 212 -7.64 -11.55 -0.32
N SER A 213 -8.03 -10.64 -1.21
CA SER A 213 -9.44 -10.46 -1.61
C SER A 213 -10.02 -11.68 -2.34
N THR A 214 -9.19 -12.42 -3.07
CA THR A 214 -9.59 -13.68 -3.70
C THR A 214 -9.91 -14.74 -2.66
N ILE A 215 -9.05 -14.88 -1.63
CA ILE A 215 -9.27 -15.80 -0.51
C ILE A 215 -10.52 -15.41 0.27
N MET A 216 -10.70 -14.11 0.55
CA MET A 216 -11.93 -13.61 1.19
C MET A 216 -13.17 -14.00 0.41
N ASN A 217 -13.18 -13.86 -0.90
CA ASN A 217 -14.31 -14.23 -1.76
C ASN A 217 -14.61 -15.73 -1.69
N GLN A 218 -13.58 -16.58 -1.66
CA GLN A 218 -13.73 -18.03 -1.59
C GLN A 218 -14.26 -18.50 -0.22
N ILE A 219 -13.82 -17.85 0.87
CA ILE A 219 -14.28 -18.21 2.23
C ILE A 219 -15.68 -17.67 2.48
N SER A 220 -15.97 -16.42 2.09
CA SER A 220 -17.24 -15.75 2.38
C SER A 220 -18.37 -16.07 1.37
N LYS A 221 -18.10 -16.86 0.33
CA LYS A 221 -19.01 -17.15 -0.78
C LYS A 221 -19.63 -15.88 -1.41
N SER A 222 -18.91 -14.77 -1.36
CA SER A 222 -19.37 -13.47 -1.83
C SER A 222 -18.46 -12.95 -2.95
N LYS A 223 -18.97 -12.04 -3.77
CA LYS A 223 -18.19 -11.40 -4.82
C LYS A 223 -17.66 -10.04 -4.32
N VAL A 224 -16.45 -10.01 -3.79
CA VAL A 224 -15.69 -8.76 -3.64
C VAL A 224 -14.86 -8.57 -4.90
N PHE A 225 -14.74 -7.33 -5.33
CA PHE A 225 -13.92 -6.99 -6.49
C PHE A 225 -12.45 -7.32 -6.21
N ALA A 226 -11.90 -8.26 -6.96
CA ALA A 226 -10.50 -8.65 -6.90
C ALA A 226 -9.89 -8.39 -8.28
N GLU A 227 -8.91 -7.50 -8.36
CA GLU A 227 -8.13 -7.22 -9.57
C GLU A 227 -6.68 -7.68 -9.37
N ASP A 228 -6.04 -8.06 -10.46
CA ASP A 228 -4.59 -8.31 -10.51
C ASP A 228 -3.84 -6.97 -10.63
N LYS A 229 -4.01 -6.10 -9.64
CA LYS A 229 -3.37 -4.79 -9.52
C LYS A 229 -2.94 -4.54 -8.09
N LEU A 230 -1.88 -3.76 -7.92
CA LEU A 230 -1.46 -3.34 -6.59
C LEU A 230 -2.54 -2.45 -5.94
N PHE A 231 -2.72 -2.62 -4.63
CA PHE A 231 -3.71 -1.87 -3.85
C PHE A 231 -5.14 -1.95 -4.42
N ALA A 232 -5.55 -3.14 -4.91
CA ALA A 232 -6.93 -3.36 -5.35
C ALA A 232 -7.95 -3.09 -4.23
N THR A 233 -7.57 -3.39 -2.98
CA THR A 233 -8.34 -3.09 -1.77
C THR A 233 -7.64 -1.99 -0.98
N LEU A 234 -8.28 -0.81 -0.88
CA LEU A 234 -7.85 0.29 -0.03
C LEU A 234 -8.79 0.45 1.17
N ASP A 235 -10.08 0.25 0.96
CA ASP A 235 -11.10 0.28 2.01
C ASP A 235 -11.23 -1.10 2.65
N THR A 236 -11.04 -1.19 3.96
CA THR A 236 -11.20 -2.45 4.69
C THR A 236 -12.62 -2.98 4.54
N THR A 237 -12.74 -4.22 4.12
CA THR A 237 -14.03 -4.90 4.02
C THR A 237 -14.15 -5.95 5.12
N VAL A 238 -15.16 -5.82 5.99
CA VAL A 238 -15.44 -6.81 7.04
C VAL A 238 -16.69 -7.59 6.67
N ARG A 239 -16.61 -8.91 6.77
CA ARG A 239 -17.74 -9.81 6.47
C ARG A 239 -17.96 -10.81 7.58
N LYS A 240 -19.22 -11.09 7.89
CA LYS A 240 -19.59 -12.22 8.71
C LYS A 240 -19.52 -13.49 7.85
N VAL A 241 -18.70 -14.41 8.28
CA VAL A 241 -18.51 -15.73 7.66
C VAL A 241 -18.99 -16.79 8.63
N VAL A 242 -19.56 -17.86 8.09
CA VAL A 242 -19.95 -19.02 8.87
C VAL A 242 -19.26 -20.24 8.27
N ILE A 243 -18.45 -20.91 9.08
CA ILE A 243 -17.87 -22.23 8.74
C ILE A 243 -18.57 -23.24 9.62
N GLU A 244 -19.20 -24.25 9.01
CA GLU A 244 -20.11 -25.17 9.70
C GLU A 244 -21.17 -24.42 10.51
N ASN A 245 -21.07 -24.45 11.83
CA ASN A 245 -22.00 -23.79 12.77
C ASN A 245 -21.38 -22.57 13.47
N LEU A 246 -20.17 -22.15 13.11
CA LEU A 246 -19.41 -21.12 13.84
C LEU A 246 -19.31 -19.82 13.06
N PRO A 247 -20.00 -18.74 13.49
CA PRO A 247 -19.88 -17.44 12.89
C PRO A 247 -18.66 -16.68 13.42
N PHE A 248 -17.94 -16.00 12.53
CA PHE A 248 -16.83 -15.10 12.85
C PHE A 248 -16.78 -13.93 11.86
N LEU A 249 -15.99 -12.92 12.15
CA LEU A 249 -15.75 -11.78 11.25
C LEU A 249 -14.42 -11.98 10.53
N LEU A 250 -14.46 -11.86 9.20
CA LEU A 250 -13.27 -11.89 8.33
C LEU A 250 -13.09 -10.51 7.71
N SER A 251 -11.91 -9.94 7.92
CA SER A 251 -11.54 -8.60 7.43
C SER A 251 -10.48 -8.71 6.32
N ASP A 252 -10.75 -8.12 5.15
CA ASP A 252 -9.74 -7.89 4.10
C ASP A 252 -9.10 -6.53 4.34
N THR A 253 -7.77 -6.49 4.44
CA THR A 253 -7.02 -5.28 4.75
C THR A 253 -6.22 -4.79 3.56
N VAL A 254 -5.74 -3.55 3.63
CA VAL A 254 -4.82 -2.98 2.63
C VAL A 254 -3.58 -3.84 2.53
N GLY A 255 -3.15 -4.12 1.29
CA GLY A 255 -1.91 -4.86 1.07
C GLY A 255 -0.68 -4.05 1.48
N PHE A 256 0.23 -4.69 2.18
CA PHE A 256 1.54 -4.09 2.49
C PHE A 256 2.43 -4.03 1.25
N ILE A 257 3.35 -3.11 1.25
CA ILE A 257 4.34 -2.92 0.20
C ILE A 257 5.65 -2.44 0.84
N ARG A 258 6.74 -2.71 0.18
CA ARG A 258 8.06 -2.21 0.59
C ARG A 258 8.11 -0.69 0.61
N LYS A 259 8.83 -0.10 1.56
CA LYS A 259 8.97 1.36 1.72
C LYS A 259 7.60 2.07 1.78
N LEU A 260 6.63 1.50 2.51
CA LEU A 260 5.36 2.18 2.73
C LEU A 260 5.62 3.52 3.43
N PRO A 261 5.14 4.64 2.88
CA PRO A 261 5.38 5.96 3.50
C PRO A 261 4.81 6.06 4.91
N ARG A 262 5.60 6.59 5.86
CA ARG A 262 5.16 6.75 7.27
C ARG A 262 3.88 7.59 7.38
N GLN A 263 3.74 8.63 6.56
CA GLN A 263 2.55 9.47 6.49
C GLN A 263 1.30 8.64 6.16
N LEU A 264 1.46 7.60 5.32
CA LEU A 264 0.37 6.68 5.03
C LEU A 264 0.08 5.74 6.21
N ILE A 265 1.09 5.20 6.89
CA ILE A 265 0.90 4.35 8.07
C ILE A 265 0.09 5.12 9.13
N GLU A 266 0.46 6.37 9.43
CA GLU A 266 -0.27 7.22 10.37
C GLU A 266 -1.70 7.52 9.88
N SER A 267 -1.86 7.86 8.61
CA SER A 267 -3.17 8.16 8.03
C SER A 267 -4.08 6.93 7.97
N PHE A 268 -3.52 5.73 7.78
CA PHE A 268 -4.26 4.46 7.73
C PHE A 268 -4.36 3.74 9.08
N LYS A 269 -3.98 4.38 10.17
CA LYS A 269 -4.00 3.79 11.51
C LYS A 269 -5.34 3.13 11.84
N SER A 270 -6.46 3.66 11.37
CA SER A 270 -7.77 3.07 11.62
C SER A 270 -8.15 1.92 10.67
N THR A 271 -7.58 1.86 9.46
CA THR A 271 -7.68 0.66 8.62
C THR A 271 -6.80 -0.45 9.18
N LEU A 272 -5.67 -0.09 9.78
CA LEU A 272 -4.81 -1.01 10.54
C LEU A 272 -5.45 -1.41 11.88
N SER A 273 -6.41 -0.63 12.43
CA SER A 273 -7.11 -0.99 13.66
C SER A 273 -7.94 -2.27 13.54
N GLU A 274 -8.40 -2.66 12.35
CA GLU A 274 -9.01 -3.98 12.14
C GLU A 274 -8.00 -5.11 12.37
N ILE A 275 -6.70 -4.87 12.10
CA ILE A 275 -5.61 -5.80 12.44
C ILE A 275 -5.36 -5.78 13.95
N GLU A 276 -5.32 -4.59 14.57
CA GLU A 276 -5.14 -4.42 16.01
C GLU A 276 -6.27 -5.11 16.81
N GLU A 277 -7.50 -5.04 16.32
CA GLU A 277 -8.67 -5.65 16.97
C GLU A 277 -8.88 -7.12 16.60
N SER A 278 -8.14 -7.69 15.68
CA SER A 278 -8.26 -9.09 15.30
C SER A 278 -7.69 -10.03 16.35
N ASP A 279 -8.27 -11.22 16.42
CA ASP A 279 -7.84 -12.31 17.30
C ASP A 279 -6.82 -13.21 16.62
N ILE A 280 -6.97 -13.38 15.30
CA ILE A 280 -6.14 -14.24 14.47
C ILE A 280 -5.74 -13.46 13.23
N LEU A 281 -4.49 -13.59 12.83
CA LEU A 281 -3.98 -13.10 11.56
C LEU A 281 -3.83 -14.26 10.56
N LEU A 282 -4.37 -14.08 9.36
CA LEU A 282 -4.05 -14.90 8.20
C LEU A 282 -3.03 -14.16 7.36
N HIS A 283 -1.78 -14.51 7.49
CA HIS A 283 -0.69 -13.93 6.70
C HIS A 283 -0.60 -14.63 5.35
N ILE A 284 -1.11 -13.97 4.32
CA ILE A 284 -1.15 -14.50 2.95
C ILE A 284 0.15 -14.15 2.23
N VAL A 285 0.79 -15.16 1.65
CA VAL A 285 2.09 -15.06 0.99
C VAL A 285 1.97 -15.63 -0.42
N ASP A 286 2.49 -14.94 -1.43
CA ASP A 286 2.63 -15.47 -2.78
C ASP A 286 3.90 -16.31 -2.86
N VAL A 287 3.76 -17.64 -2.76
CA VAL A 287 4.90 -18.57 -2.76
C VAL A 287 5.56 -18.70 -4.14
N SER A 288 4.90 -18.26 -5.20
CA SER A 288 5.48 -18.26 -6.55
C SER A 288 6.51 -17.16 -6.77
N HIS A 289 6.54 -16.15 -5.87
CA HIS A 289 7.50 -15.07 -5.95
C HIS A 289 8.87 -15.52 -5.42
N PRO A 290 9.99 -15.31 -6.14
CA PRO A 290 11.31 -15.77 -5.70
C PRO A 290 11.72 -15.24 -4.33
N ASN A 291 11.32 -14.01 -4.00
CA ASN A 291 11.65 -13.35 -2.74
C ASN A 291 10.49 -13.32 -1.74
N TYR A 292 9.63 -14.34 -1.75
CA TYR A 292 8.48 -14.39 -0.82
C TYR A 292 8.90 -14.28 0.66
N GLN A 293 10.11 -14.72 1.02
CA GLN A 293 10.62 -14.59 2.39
C GLN A 293 10.81 -13.11 2.77
N GLN A 294 11.38 -12.28 1.89
CA GLN A 294 11.52 -10.84 2.15
C GLN A 294 10.17 -10.14 2.26
N HIS A 295 9.14 -10.63 1.55
CA HIS A 295 7.78 -10.13 1.72
C HIS A 295 7.21 -10.46 3.11
N ILE A 296 7.49 -11.67 3.63
CA ILE A 296 7.12 -12.06 5.00
C ILE A 296 7.80 -11.11 5.99
N ASP A 297 9.13 -10.97 5.90
CA ASP A 297 9.91 -10.12 6.80
C ASP A 297 9.43 -8.66 6.78
N SER A 298 9.07 -8.14 5.60
CA SER A 298 8.55 -6.78 5.45
C SER A 298 7.18 -6.59 6.12
N VAL A 299 6.32 -7.60 6.06
CA VAL A 299 5.01 -7.59 6.73
C VAL A 299 5.20 -7.69 8.25
N ASP A 300 6.10 -8.55 8.72
CA ASP A 300 6.37 -8.73 10.14
C ASP A 300 6.94 -7.46 10.78
N VAL A 301 7.80 -6.71 10.07
CA VAL A 301 8.28 -5.39 10.53
C VAL A 301 7.10 -4.44 10.75
N ILE A 302 6.17 -4.34 9.80
CA ILE A 302 5.02 -3.44 9.91
C ILE A 302 4.07 -3.91 11.02
N LEU A 303 3.83 -5.23 11.16
CA LEU A 303 3.00 -5.78 12.24
C LEU A 303 3.59 -5.45 13.63
N ASN A 304 4.92 -5.48 13.76
CA ASN A 304 5.60 -5.07 14.98
C ASN A 304 5.47 -3.54 15.23
N GLU A 305 5.56 -2.71 14.21
CA GLU A 305 5.38 -1.25 14.33
C GLU A 305 3.96 -0.87 14.83
N ILE A 306 2.95 -1.68 14.50
CA ILE A 306 1.57 -1.49 14.98
C ILE A 306 1.23 -2.34 16.22
N ASN A 307 2.24 -2.89 16.92
CA ASN A 307 2.09 -3.72 18.12
C ASN A 307 1.19 -4.97 17.92
N CYS A 308 1.26 -5.59 16.76
CA CYS A 308 0.51 -6.79 16.41
C CYS A 308 1.39 -8.03 16.17
N GLY A 309 2.69 -7.95 16.43
CA GLY A 309 3.64 -9.05 16.19
C GLY A 309 3.38 -10.30 17.04
N ASP A 310 2.80 -10.15 18.24
CA ASP A 310 2.51 -11.28 19.16
C ASP A 310 1.19 -11.99 18.89
N LYS A 311 0.43 -11.56 17.85
CA LYS A 311 -0.87 -12.16 17.55
C LYS A 311 -0.73 -13.57 16.98
N GLU A 312 -1.72 -14.40 17.27
CA GLU A 312 -1.79 -15.74 16.69
C GLU A 312 -1.89 -15.65 15.17
N THR A 313 -0.84 -16.10 14.47
CA THR A 313 -0.70 -15.96 13.00
C THR A 313 -0.66 -17.31 12.33
N ILE A 314 -1.44 -17.47 11.25
CA ILE A 314 -1.39 -18.60 10.33
C ILE A 314 -0.82 -18.10 9.01
N ILE A 315 0.30 -18.66 8.56
CA ILE A 315 0.88 -18.31 7.26
C ILE A 315 0.22 -19.17 6.18
N VAL A 316 -0.37 -18.50 5.19
CA VAL A 316 -1.05 -19.12 4.06
C VAL A 316 -0.26 -18.83 2.79
N PHE A 317 0.45 -19.82 2.30
CA PHE A 317 1.19 -19.78 1.04
C PHE A 317 0.23 -20.00 -0.11
N ASN A 318 -0.08 -18.94 -0.83
CA ASN A 318 -1.00 -18.92 -1.96
C ASN A 318 -0.25 -19.02 -3.30
N LYS A 319 -0.98 -19.29 -4.38
CA LYS A 319 -0.52 -19.43 -5.76
C LYS A 319 0.39 -20.64 -5.97
N VAL A 320 0.14 -21.74 -5.25
CA VAL A 320 0.89 -23.00 -5.44
C VAL A 320 0.72 -23.60 -6.83
N ASP A 321 -0.35 -23.25 -7.54
CA ASP A 321 -0.61 -23.59 -8.94
C ASP A 321 0.51 -23.13 -9.89
N LYS A 322 1.26 -22.11 -9.51
CA LYS A 322 2.39 -21.59 -10.29
C LYS A 322 3.71 -22.32 -10.02
N LEU A 323 3.78 -23.21 -9.04
CA LEU A 323 4.98 -23.97 -8.71
C LEU A 323 5.10 -25.23 -9.57
N LYS A 324 6.31 -25.48 -10.12
CA LYS A 324 6.57 -26.68 -10.95
C LYS A 324 6.62 -27.98 -10.13
N ASN A 325 7.00 -27.92 -8.86
CA ASN A 325 7.11 -29.06 -7.95
C ASN A 325 6.38 -28.75 -6.65
N MET A 326 5.53 -29.66 -6.20
CA MET A 326 4.68 -29.52 -5.03
C MET A 326 5.08 -30.51 -3.93
N PRO A 327 6.12 -30.25 -3.12
CA PRO A 327 6.44 -31.10 -1.98
C PRO A 327 6.06 -30.42 -0.67
N LEU A 328 4.81 -29.88 -0.52
CA LEU A 328 4.54 -29.00 0.60
C LEU A 328 3.55 -29.65 1.54
N LYS A 329 4.04 -30.00 2.74
CA LYS A 329 3.24 -30.61 3.80
C LYS A 329 2.53 -29.50 4.59
N ASN A 330 1.20 -29.48 4.54
CA ASN A 330 0.40 -28.57 5.34
C ASN A 330 0.59 -28.84 6.85
N SER A 331 0.59 -27.77 7.62
CA SER A 331 0.59 -27.79 9.08
C SER A 331 -0.44 -26.81 9.63
N LYS A 332 -0.73 -26.85 10.94
CA LYS A 332 -1.68 -25.90 11.58
C LYS A 332 -1.21 -24.44 11.56
N THR A 333 0.04 -24.18 11.23
CA THR A 333 0.62 -22.81 11.16
C THR A 333 1.07 -22.41 9.76
N LYS A 334 1.26 -23.38 8.83
CA LYS A 334 1.71 -23.14 7.45
C LYS A 334 0.84 -23.95 6.50
N ILE A 335 0.05 -23.27 5.67
CA ILE A 335 -0.93 -23.89 4.79
C ILE A 335 -0.63 -23.45 3.35
N TYR A 336 -0.60 -24.40 2.43
CA TYR A 336 -0.32 -24.18 1.03
C TYR A 336 -1.60 -24.36 0.22
N ILE A 337 -2.01 -23.29 -0.49
CA ILE A 337 -3.27 -23.23 -1.23
C ILE A 337 -3.10 -22.66 -2.64
N SER A 338 -4.08 -22.93 -3.50
CA SER A 338 -4.37 -22.09 -4.67
C SER A 338 -5.77 -21.47 -4.53
N ALA A 339 -5.81 -20.15 -4.41
CA ALA A 339 -7.08 -19.42 -4.30
C ALA A 339 -7.88 -19.46 -5.61
N ILE A 340 -7.21 -19.59 -6.75
CA ILE A 340 -7.84 -19.65 -8.08
C ILE A 340 -8.41 -21.05 -8.30
N GLU A 341 -7.61 -22.10 -8.10
CA GLU A 341 -7.98 -23.49 -8.32
C GLU A 341 -8.72 -24.13 -7.14
N LYS A 342 -8.89 -23.40 -6.03
CA LYS A 342 -9.51 -23.87 -4.77
C LYS A 342 -8.79 -25.06 -4.12
N LEU A 343 -7.51 -25.22 -4.37
CA LEU A 343 -6.73 -26.31 -3.84
C LEU A 343 -6.47 -26.12 -2.34
N ASN A 344 -6.64 -27.19 -1.54
CA ASN A 344 -6.43 -27.23 -0.07
C ASN A 344 -7.31 -26.23 0.73
N PHE A 345 -8.40 -25.71 0.18
CA PHE A 345 -9.28 -24.78 0.88
C PHE A 345 -10.01 -25.44 2.06
N ASP A 346 -10.32 -26.72 1.98
CA ASP A 346 -10.98 -27.42 3.08
C ASP A 346 -10.03 -27.57 4.29
N PHE A 347 -8.75 -27.81 4.05
CA PHE A 347 -7.76 -27.80 5.12
C PHE A 347 -7.65 -26.41 5.79
N LEU A 348 -7.67 -25.34 5.01
CA LEU A 348 -7.68 -23.97 5.54
C LEU A 348 -8.94 -23.70 6.38
N LYS A 349 -10.13 -24.08 5.90
CA LYS A 349 -11.39 -23.91 6.62
C LYS A 349 -11.39 -24.70 7.94
N ASN A 350 -10.95 -25.94 7.92
CA ASN A 350 -10.88 -26.81 9.11
C ASN A 350 -9.91 -26.22 10.15
N THR A 351 -8.73 -25.74 9.71
CA THR A 351 -7.77 -25.08 10.60
C THR A 351 -8.35 -23.79 11.20
N LEU A 352 -9.03 -22.99 10.40
CA LEU A 352 -9.72 -21.78 10.88
C LEU A 352 -10.82 -22.13 11.87
N TYR A 353 -11.65 -23.15 11.58
CA TYR A 353 -12.69 -23.61 12.48
C TYR A 353 -12.12 -24.00 13.84
N GLU A 354 -11.06 -24.83 13.87
CA GLU A 354 -10.42 -25.26 15.13
C GLU A 354 -9.89 -24.06 15.95
N LYS A 355 -9.29 -23.08 15.29
CA LYS A 355 -8.70 -21.92 15.97
C LYS A 355 -9.77 -20.96 16.47
N VAL A 356 -10.75 -20.66 15.62
CA VAL A 356 -11.87 -19.77 15.96
C VAL A 356 -12.74 -20.40 17.06
N SER A 357 -13.00 -21.72 17.02
CA SER A 357 -13.74 -22.47 18.03
C SER A 357 -13.12 -22.32 19.43
N LYS A 358 -11.81 -22.51 19.55
CA LYS A 358 -11.07 -22.36 20.82
C LYS A 358 -11.23 -20.98 21.45
N ILE A 359 -11.22 -19.92 20.63
CA ILE A 359 -11.41 -18.54 21.11
C ILE A 359 -12.87 -18.30 21.44
N HIS A 360 -13.78 -18.82 20.63
CA HIS A 360 -15.22 -18.69 20.83
C HIS A 360 -15.63 -19.35 22.14
N GLU A 361 -15.19 -20.57 22.44
CA GLU A 361 -15.47 -21.32 23.68
C GLU A 361 -14.99 -20.56 24.92
N LYS A 362 -13.84 -19.90 24.85
CA LYS A 362 -13.34 -19.05 25.94
C LYS A 362 -14.22 -17.81 26.17
N ARG A 363 -14.79 -17.22 25.10
CA ARG A 363 -15.66 -16.04 25.20
C ARG A 363 -17.08 -16.36 25.59
N PHE A 364 -17.56 -17.52 25.22
CA PHE A 364 -18.95 -18.00 25.42
C PHE A 364 -18.98 -19.39 26.08
N PRO A 365 -18.53 -19.51 27.32
CA PRO A 365 -18.39 -20.82 27.96
C PRO A 365 -19.73 -21.52 28.26
N TYR A 366 -20.86 -20.78 28.20
CA TYR A 366 -22.18 -21.31 28.52
C TYR A 366 -23.15 -21.38 27.34
N ASN A 367 -22.74 -20.91 26.15
CA ASN A 367 -23.57 -20.95 24.95
C ASN A 367 -23.07 -22.05 24.01
N ASN A 368 -23.92 -23.02 23.78
CA ASN A 368 -23.82 -23.87 22.61
C ASN A 368 -23.85 -22.98 21.35
N TYR A 369 -23.12 -23.37 20.30
CA TYR A 369 -23.00 -22.63 19.06
C TYR A 369 -24.36 -22.12 18.58
N LEU A 370 -24.40 -20.88 18.05
CA LEU A 370 -25.61 -20.21 17.56
C LEU A 370 -26.37 -20.97 16.46
N TYR A 371 -25.71 -21.93 15.83
CA TYR A 371 -26.29 -22.77 14.79
C TYR A 371 -26.07 -24.25 15.13
N PRO A 372 -27.04 -25.15 14.91
CA PRO A 372 -26.84 -26.57 15.05
C PRO A 372 -25.76 -27.07 14.07
N LYS A 373 -24.93 -28.03 14.48
CA LYS A 373 -24.10 -28.76 13.53
C LYS A 373 -25.02 -29.42 12.50
N ILE A 374 -24.74 -29.16 11.23
CA ILE A 374 -25.37 -29.92 10.13
C ILE A 374 -24.62 -31.25 10.15
N GLU A 375 -25.26 -32.30 10.69
CA GLU A 375 -24.81 -33.66 10.51
C GLU A 375 -24.87 -33.98 9.01
N SER A 376 -23.68 -34.21 8.41
CA SER A 376 -23.52 -34.56 7.00
C SER A 376 -23.69 -36.06 6.81
#